data_79f72a7e8d8c7d8ec28a03ab3b0197e5
#
_entry.id   79f72a7e8d8c7d8ec28a03ab3b0197e5
#
_cell.length_a   1.000
_cell.length_b   1.000
_cell.length_c   1.000
_cell.angle_alpha   90.00
_cell.angle_beta   90.00
_cell.angle_gamma   90.00
#
_symmetry.space_group_name_H-M   'P 1'
#
loop_
_entity.id
_entity.type
_entity.pdbx_description
1 polymer ?
#
loop_
_entity_poly.entity_id
_entity_poly.type
_entity_poly.pdbx_seq_one_letter_code
_entity_poly.pdbx_strand_id
1 'polypeptide(L)'
;MADWLEDRLTRELPDAHAERLGDSLLVRRGERPAVAVFAHLDTTGWTLGYDKRLLSIGGPDGKPGDAIRPVGLPDGGNTLARRKDGSWKVKGKTTAAPGSRWVYAAAPTQEGGEIAAPYLDNRAGVWAALHVLRHCPNVAVAFTSYEETRGVGALLCARRLAETDGITQALVADLTWHTKHVQCGRGVAVSLRDSCLPRQRYLDRVLALAETSGQPFQREIAGSGGSDGAALDRSGVPFDWVFVGAPEKGAHTARERVHVSDLQGMTALLVHLVNGLTEKGD
;
A
#
# COMPACT_ATOMS: atom_id res chain seq x y z
N MET A 1 0.21 -3.78 13.08
CA MET A 1 0.58 -2.55 12.36
C MET A 1 -0.36 -1.42 12.74
N ALA A 2 -1.68 -1.60 12.63
CA ALA A 2 -2.62 -0.54 12.96
C ALA A 2 -2.48 -0.02 14.40
N ASP A 3 -2.30 -0.89 15.40
CA ASP A 3 -2.07 -0.47 16.80
C ASP A 3 -0.81 0.39 16.95
N TRP A 4 0.27 -0.02 16.30
CA TRP A 4 1.52 0.75 16.28
C TRP A 4 1.36 2.12 15.62
N LEU A 5 0.58 2.20 14.53
CA LEU A 5 0.28 3.47 13.86
C LEU A 5 -0.56 4.38 14.78
N GLU A 6 -1.58 3.85 15.41
CA GLU A 6 -2.45 4.59 16.33
C GLU A 6 -1.67 5.16 17.50
N ASP A 7 -0.84 4.35 18.17
CA ASP A 7 0.05 4.78 19.24
C ASP A 7 1.04 5.85 18.79
N ARG A 8 1.57 5.72 17.58
CA ARG A 8 2.50 6.67 17.01
C ARG A 8 1.82 8.00 16.66
N LEU A 9 0.68 7.96 16.00
CA LEU A 9 -0.07 9.14 15.60
C LEU A 9 -0.56 9.93 16.81
N THR A 10 -1.05 9.27 17.85
CA THR A 10 -1.45 9.92 19.11
C THR A 10 -0.31 10.73 19.72
N ARG A 11 0.94 10.26 19.60
CA ARG A 11 2.11 10.98 20.15
C ARG A 11 2.64 12.07 19.22
N GLU A 12 2.67 11.81 17.91
CA GLU A 12 3.32 12.71 16.93
C GLU A 12 2.36 13.77 16.37
N LEU A 13 1.08 13.48 16.30
CA LEU A 13 0.04 14.32 15.72
C LEU A 13 -1.20 14.36 16.62
N PRO A 14 -1.14 15.07 17.76
CA PRO A 14 -2.25 15.09 18.72
C PRO A 14 -3.50 15.81 18.17
N ASP A 15 -3.38 16.55 17.09
CA ASP A 15 -4.47 17.19 16.35
C ASP A 15 -5.13 16.28 15.31
N ALA A 16 -4.62 15.07 15.13
CA ALA A 16 -5.22 14.07 14.24
C ALA A 16 -6.18 13.15 15.01
N HIS A 17 -7.35 12.89 14.43
CA HIS A 17 -8.35 11.99 14.98
C HIS A 17 -8.30 10.63 14.28
N ALA A 18 -8.01 9.58 15.03
CA ALA A 18 -7.94 8.20 14.54
C ALA A 18 -9.23 7.43 14.91
N GLU A 19 -9.77 6.67 13.95
CA GLU A 19 -10.95 5.83 14.11
C GLU A 19 -10.65 4.42 13.58
N ARG A 20 -10.94 3.39 14.37
CA ARG A 20 -10.81 1.99 13.96
C ARG A 20 -12.03 1.52 13.17
N LEU A 21 -11.76 0.92 12.00
CA LEU A 21 -12.76 0.27 11.17
C LEU A 21 -12.30 -1.18 10.91
N GLY A 22 -12.60 -2.08 11.84
CA GLY A 22 -12.04 -3.43 11.84
C GLY A 22 -10.52 -3.40 12.03
N ASP A 23 -9.78 -4.00 11.09
CA ASP A 23 -8.31 -3.99 11.08
C ASP A 23 -7.71 -2.75 10.38
N SER A 24 -8.55 -1.88 9.83
CA SER A 24 -8.15 -0.62 9.20
C SER A 24 -8.14 0.54 10.21
N LEU A 25 -7.37 1.58 9.89
CA LEU A 25 -7.30 2.80 10.68
C LEU A 25 -7.57 4.01 9.79
N LEU A 26 -8.65 4.73 10.07
CA LEU A 26 -9.00 5.95 9.38
C LEU A 26 -8.57 7.15 10.23
N VAL A 27 -7.75 8.02 9.67
CA VAL A 27 -7.18 9.19 10.36
C VAL A 27 -7.63 10.46 9.67
N ARG A 28 -8.16 11.40 10.44
CA ARG A 28 -8.55 12.72 9.95
C ARG A 28 -7.70 13.78 10.61
N ARG A 29 -7.24 14.73 9.84
CA ARG A 29 -6.54 15.91 10.33
C ARG A 29 -7.17 17.16 9.74
N GLY A 30 -7.40 18.17 10.57
CA GLY A 30 -8.06 19.41 10.19
C GLY A 30 -9.59 19.33 10.26
N GLU A 31 -10.24 20.51 10.14
CA GLU A 31 -11.69 20.63 10.33
C GLU A 31 -12.51 20.16 9.11
N ARG A 32 -11.97 20.28 7.92
CA ARG A 32 -12.68 19.96 6.66
C ARG A 32 -11.75 19.32 5.63
N PRO A 33 -11.29 18.09 5.88
CA PRO A 33 -10.53 17.37 4.88
C PRO A 33 -11.40 17.15 3.63
N ALA A 34 -10.85 17.47 2.45
CA ALA A 34 -11.57 17.37 1.19
C ALA A 34 -11.10 16.19 0.33
N VAL A 35 -9.95 15.60 0.66
CA VAL A 35 -9.33 14.49 -0.07
C VAL A 35 -8.81 13.44 0.91
N ALA A 36 -8.87 12.18 0.50
CA ALA A 36 -8.30 11.07 1.26
C ALA A 36 -7.08 10.47 0.56
N VAL A 37 -6.13 9.93 1.34
CA VAL A 37 -5.05 9.08 0.84
C VAL A 37 -5.25 7.68 1.40
N PHE A 38 -5.23 6.68 0.53
CA PHE A 38 -5.36 5.27 0.88
C PHE A 38 -4.00 4.57 0.79
N ALA A 39 -3.66 3.76 1.78
CA ALA A 39 -2.46 2.93 1.78
C ALA A 39 -2.71 1.67 2.61
N HIS A 40 -2.46 0.48 2.05
CA HIS A 40 -2.79 -0.74 2.76
C HIS A 40 -1.72 -1.20 3.75
N LEU A 41 -2.17 -1.87 4.81
CA LEU A 41 -1.37 -2.35 5.93
C LEU A 41 -1.03 -3.84 5.87
N ASP A 42 -1.87 -4.60 5.20
CA ASP A 42 -1.69 -6.04 5.05
C ASP A 42 -0.55 -6.34 4.05
N THR A 43 -0.21 -7.58 3.96
CA THR A 43 0.87 -8.07 3.11
C THR A 43 0.55 -9.47 2.63
N THR A 44 1.12 -9.86 1.52
CA THR A 44 1.11 -11.25 1.08
C THR A 44 1.77 -12.18 2.09
N GLY A 45 1.50 -13.45 1.99
CA GLY A 45 2.08 -14.47 2.88
C GLY A 45 1.39 -15.80 2.76
N TRP A 46 1.33 -16.54 3.86
CA TRP A 46 0.76 -17.88 3.86
C TRP A 46 0.00 -18.18 5.17
N THR A 47 -0.98 -19.07 5.05
CA THR A 47 -1.56 -19.78 6.19
C THR A 47 -0.94 -21.17 6.25
N LEU A 48 -0.48 -21.60 7.42
CA LEU A 48 -0.03 -22.97 7.63
C LEU A 48 -1.24 -23.91 7.63
N GLY A 49 -1.29 -24.80 6.68
CA GLY A 49 -2.24 -25.89 6.62
C GLY A 49 -1.69 -27.15 7.32
N TYR A 50 -2.37 -28.27 7.10
CA TYR A 50 -1.92 -29.57 7.58
C TYR A 50 -0.63 -30.02 6.87
N ASP A 51 0.12 -30.93 7.49
CA ASP A 51 1.37 -31.49 6.94
C ASP A 51 2.40 -30.42 6.51
N LYS A 52 2.46 -29.32 7.24
CA LYS A 52 3.31 -28.15 6.95
C LYS A 52 3.10 -27.53 5.55
N ARG A 53 1.94 -27.77 4.93
CA ARG A 53 1.57 -27.12 3.68
C ARG A 53 1.30 -25.64 3.92
N LEU A 54 1.72 -24.81 3.00
CA LEU A 54 1.47 -23.38 3.02
C LEU A 54 0.44 -23.02 1.95
N LEU A 55 -0.64 -22.35 2.36
CA LEU A 55 -1.70 -21.81 1.52
C LEU A 55 -1.50 -20.32 1.38
N SER A 56 -1.37 -19.81 0.15
CA SER A 56 -1.10 -18.41 -0.12
C SER A 56 -2.21 -17.49 0.41
N ILE A 57 -1.78 -16.33 0.92
CA ILE A 57 -2.60 -15.15 1.21
C ILE A 57 -2.12 -14.09 0.24
N GLY A 58 -3.01 -13.53 -0.57
CA GLY A 58 -2.59 -12.71 -1.70
C GLY A 58 -1.82 -13.53 -2.74
N GLY A 59 -0.86 -12.92 -3.39
CA GLY A 59 -0.05 -13.51 -4.44
C GLY A 59 1.45 -13.60 -4.15
N PRO A 60 1.93 -14.23 -3.03
CA PRO A 60 3.36 -14.28 -2.71
C PRO A 60 4.15 -15.04 -3.80
N ASP A 61 5.17 -14.39 -4.37
CA ASP A 61 6.08 -14.96 -5.38
C ASP A 61 7.37 -15.48 -4.72
N GLY A 62 7.22 -16.54 -3.94
CA GLY A 62 8.34 -17.14 -3.18
C GLY A 62 9.23 -18.06 -4.02
N LYS A 63 10.47 -18.20 -3.57
CA LYS A 63 11.46 -19.12 -4.12
C LYS A 63 11.86 -20.17 -3.07
N PRO A 64 12.20 -21.40 -3.48
CA PRO A 64 12.78 -22.37 -2.54
C PRO A 64 14.03 -21.80 -1.87
N GLY A 65 14.06 -21.87 -0.53
CA GLY A 65 15.15 -21.31 0.27
C GLY A 65 14.86 -19.93 0.86
N ASP A 66 13.83 -19.22 0.42
CA ASP A 66 13.45 -17.96 1.04
C ASP A 66 13.15 -18.16 2.52
N ALA A 67 13.74 -17.32 3.37
CA ALA A 67 13.51 -17.33 4.81
C ALA A 67 12.08 -16.90 5.12
N ILE A 68 11.41 -17.68 5.95
CA ILE A 68 10.05 -17.40 6.41
C ILE A 68 9.91 -17.63 7.92
N ARG A 69 8.99 -16.90 8.54
CA ARG A 69 8.70 -17.05 9.96
C ARG A 69 7.21 -17.03 10.24
N PRO A 70 6.75 -17.67 11.32
CA PRO A 70 5.39 -17.50 11.80
C PRO A 70 5.22 -16.12 12.43
N VAL A 71 4.04 -15.52 12.24
CA VAL A 71 3.70 -14.24 12.87
C VAL A 71 3.44 -14.48 14.37
N GLY A 72 4.01 -13.62 15.22
CA GLY A 72 3.82 -13.69 16.67
C GLY A 72 4.61 -14.80 17.39
N LEU A 73 5.44 -15.56 16.68
CA LEU A 73 6.31 -16.58 17.25
C LEU A 73 7.79 -16.31 16.88
N PRO A 74 8.76 -16.85 17.65
CA PRO A 74 10.17 -16.71 17.32
C PRO A 74 10.51 -17.24 15.92
N ASP A 75 11.46 -16.58 15.26
CA ASP A 75 12.04 -17.08 14.02
C ASP A 75 12.81 -18.39 14.31
N GLY A 76 12.36 -19.47 13.71
CA GLY A 76 12.96 -20.80 13.86
C GLY A 76 13.92 -21.17 12.74
N GLY A 77 14.41 -20.20 11.92
CA GLY A 77 15.27 -20.48 10.78
C GLY A 77 14.56 -21.30 9.69
N ASN A 78 13.27 -21.12 9.52
CA ASN A 78 12.48 -21.84 8.55
C ASN A 78 12.60 -21.23 7.15
N THR A 79 12.47 -22.07 6.12
CA THR A 79 12.52 -21.64 4.73
C THR A 79 11.38 -22.24 3.91
N LEU A 80 11.08 -21.60 2.76
CA LEU A 80 10.17 -22.13 1.75
C LEU A 80 10.76 -23.35 1.06
N ALA A 81 9.93 -24.35 0.78
CA ALA A 81 10.27 -25.47 -0.08
C ALA A 81 9.08 -25.89 -0.94
N ARG A 82 9.36 -26.42 -2.12
CA ARG A 82 8.30 -27.00 -3.00
C ARG A 82 8.06 -28.47 -2.62
N ARG A 83 6.80 -28.85 -2.66
CA ARG A 83 6.36 -30.25 -2.63
C ARG A 83 6.42 -30.83 -4.05
N LYS A 84 6.26 -32.16 -4.16
CA LYS A 84 6.23 -32.84 -5.47
C LYS A 84 5.04 -32.39 -6.33
N ASP A 85 3.93 -32.00 -5.70
CA ASP A 85 2.73 -31.47 -6.35
C ASP A 85 2.83 -29.97 -6.70
N GLY A 86 3.99 -29.36 -6.53
CA GLY A 86 4.24 -27.94 -6.78
C GLY A 86 3.76 -26.99 -5.70
N SER A 87 3.06 -27.44 -4.67
CA SER A 87 2.60 -26.60 -3.57
C SER A 87 3.76 -26.22 -2.63
N TRP A 88 3.57 -25.14 -1.87
CA TRP A 88 4.55 -24.68 -0.88
C TRP A 88 4.43 -25.45 0.45
N LYS A 89 5.55 -25.58 1.12
CA LYS A 89 5.63 -26.09 2.50
C LYS A 89 6.72 -25.39 3.30
N VAL A 90 6.60 -25.44 4.62
CA VAL A 90 7.66 -25.06 5.55
C VAL A 90 8.75 -26.15 5.55
N LYS A 91 10.00 -25.75 5.31
CA LYS A 91 11.19 -26.55 5.54
C LYS A 91 11.85 -26.06 6.83
N GLY A 92 11.96 -26.94 7.81
CA GLY A 92 12.49 -26.64 9.13
C GLY A 92 11.62 -27.23 10.25
N LYS A 93 12.00 -26.95 11.50
CA LYS A 93 11.23 -27.31 12.68
C LYS A 93 10.35 -26.15 13.08
N THR A 94 9.09 -26.40 13.38
CA THR A 94 8.17 -25.38 13.86
C THR A 94 7.17 -25.97 14.83
N THR A 95 6.82 -25.21 15.85
CA THR A 95 5.75 -25.47 16.80
C THR A 95 4.46 -24.73 16.44
N ALA A 96 4.49 -23.96 15.35
CA ALA A 96 3.32 -23.24 14.89
C ALA A 96 2.18 -24.20 14.52
N ALA A 97 0.99 -23.93 15.03
CA ALA A 97 -0.19 -24.74 14.74
C ALA A 97 -0.75 -24.48 13.33
N PRO A 98 -1.48 -25.43 12.73
CA PRO A 98 -2.31 -25.16 11.55
C PRO A 98 -3.20 -23.92 11.78
N GLY A 99 -3.36 -23.09 10.74
CA GLY A 99 -4.03 -21.80 10.82
C GLY A 99 -3.13 -20.61 11.14
N SER A 100 -1.89 -20.82 11.62
CA SER A 100 -0.95 -19.72 11.85
C SER A 100 -0.56 -19.02 10.55
N ARG A 101 -0.32 -17.70 10.64
CA ARG A 101 0.13 -16.86 9.53
C ARG A 101 1.64 -16.89 9.41
N TRP A 102 2.14 -16.89 8.19
CA TRP A 102 3.57 -16.95 7.86
C TRP A 102 3.94 -15.86 6.88
N VAL A 103 5.09 -15.25 7.08
CA VAL A 103 5.62 -14.14 6.31
C VAL A 103 7.09 -14.36 5.97
N TYR A 104 7.62 -13.63 4.99
CA TYR A 104 9.06 -13.58 4.74
C TYR A 104 9.82 -13.04 5.96
N ALA A 105 11.04 -13.51 6.14
CA ALA A 105 11.92 -13.16 7.27
C ALA A 105 13.21 -12.46 6.84
N ALA A 106 13.32 -12.02 5.57
CA ALA A 106 14.51 -11.34 5.08
C ALA A 106 14.68 -9.97 5.76
N ALA A 107 15.90 -9.61 6.11
CA ALA A 107 16.23 -8.30 6.64
C ALA A 107 16.30 -7.26 5.51
N PRO A 108 15.91 -5.98 5.78
CA PRO A 108 16.08 -4.92 4.81
C PRO A 108 17.54 -4.60 4.56
N THR A 109 17.86 -4.23 3.33
CA THR A 109 19.19 -3.78 2.90
C THR A 109 19.06 -2.51 2.07
N GLN A 110 20.10 -1.68 2.07
CA GLN A 110 20.15 -0.49 1.21
C GLN A 110 21.50 -0.47 0.49
N GLU A 111 21.47 -0.43 -0.84
CA GLU A 111 22.65 -0.41 -1.69
C GLU A 111 22.34 0.27 -3.02
N GLY A 112 23.28 1.04 -3.56
CA GLY A 112 23.17 1.63 -4.91
C GLY A 112 21.97 2.57 -5.10
N GLY A 113 21.46 3.19 -4.02
CA GLY A 113 20.27 4.04 -4.08
C GLY A 113 18.94 3.27 -4.05
N GLU A 114 18.97 1.95 -3.96
CA GLU A 114 17.78 1.11 -3.77
C GLU A 114 17.67 0.61 -2.32
N ILE A 115 16.45 0.51 -1.83
CA ILE A 115 16.09 -0.25 -0.63
C ILE A 115 15.55 -1.59 -1.10
N ALA A 116 16.04 -2.68 -0.50
CA ALA A 116 15.52 -4.02 -0.73
C ALA A 116 15.01 -4.62 0.58
N ALA A 117 13.77 -5.04 0.61
CA ALA A 117 13.11 -5.68 1.75
C ALA A 117 11.90 -6.48 1.27
N PRO A 118 11.39 -7.44 2.04
CA PRO A 118 10.03 -7.90 1.85
C PRO A 118 9.06 -6.82 2.31
N TYR A 119 7.89 -6.77 1.66
CA TYR A 119 6.77 -5.92 2.10
C TYR A 119 7.02 -4.40 2.00
N LEU A 120 7.87 -3.97 1.06
CA LEU A 120 7.86 -2.57 0.61
C LEU A 120 6.49 -2.21 0.06
N ASP A 121 5.85 -3.17 -0.60
CA ASP A 121 4.43 -3.25 -0.85
C ASP A 121 3.70 -3.75 0.41
N ASN A 122 2.93 -2.87 1.20
CA ASN A 122 2.85 -1.45 0.93
C ASN A 122 3.38 -0.61 2.11
N ARG A 123 4.53 -0.96 2.68
CA ARG A 123 5.18 -0.13 3.73
C ARG A 123 5.59 1.23 3.18
N ALA A 124 5.90 1.30 1.88
CA ALA A 124 6.25 2.53 1.19
C ALA A 124 5.06 3.50 1.11
N GLY A 125 3.88 3.01 0.71
CA GLY A 125 2.65 3.80 0.71
C GLY A 125 2.25 4.25 2.11
N VAL A 126 2.34 3.37 3.11
CA VAL A 126 2.10 3.73 4.51
C VAL A 126 3.05 4.84 4.97
N TRP A 127 4.34 4.76 4.63
CA TRP A 127 5.32 5.79 4.96
C TRP A 127 4.98 7.12 4.26
N ALA A 128 4.62 7.09 2.98
CA ALA A 128 4.21 8.27 2.24
C ALA A 128 2.93 8.91 2.81
N ALA A 129 1.94 8.11 3.17
CA ALA A 129 0.71 8.57 3.80
C ALA A 129 0.94 9.21 5.18
N LEU A 130 1.88 8.69 5.97
CA LEU A 130 2.33 9.34 7.22
C LEU A 130 2.99 10.70 6.96
N HIS A 131 3.75 10.84 5.87
CA HIS A 131 4.30 12.13 5.47
C HIS A 131 3.21 13.12 5.07
N VAL A 132 2.21 12.67 4.34
CA VAL A 132 1.03 13.50 4.00
C VAL A 132 0.35 14.00 5.27
N LEU A 133 0.09 13.14 6.25
CA LEU A 133 -0.50 13.56 7.53
C LEU A 133 0.32 14.63 8.25
N ARG A 134 1.65 14.57 8.16
CA ARG A 134 2.52 15.56 8.83
C ARG A 134 2.55 16.93 8.13
N HIS A 135 2.40 16.94 6.81
CA HIS A 135 2.60 18.14 6.00
C HIS A 135 1.32 18.77 5.47
N CYS A 136 0.19 18.04 5.49
CA CYS A 136 -1.10 18.52 5.05
C CYS A 136 -2.03 18.69 6.26
N PRO A 137 -2.45 19.92 6.58
CA PRO A 137 -3.28 20.18 7.77
C PRO A 137 -4.75 19.79 7.59
N ASN A 138 -5.21 19.57 6.34
CA ASN A 138 -6.59 19.20 6.03
C ASN A 138 -6.61 17.98 5.10
N VAL A 139 -6.51 16.77 5.66
CA VAL A 139 -6.48 15.53 4.90
C VAL A 139 -7.08 14.39 5.72
N ALA A 140 -7.70 13.43 5.04
CA ALA A 140 -7.98 12.12 5.60
C ALA A 140 -6.97 11.10 5.07
N VAL A 141 -6.58 10.13 5.90
CA VAL A 141 -5.76 8.99 5.50
C VAL A 141 -6.42 7.71 5.94
N ALA A 142 -6.65 6.80 5.02
CA ALA A 142 -7.15 5.46 5.27
C ALA A 142 -5.98 4.47 5.18
N PHE A 143 -5.52 3.98 6.31
CA PHE A 143 -4.63 2.83 6.41
C PHE A 143 -5.49 1.57 6.36
N THR A 144 -5.56 0.94 5.21
CA THR A 144 -6.53 -0.10 4.89
C THR A 144 -6.00 -1.51 5.16
N SER A 145 -6.88 -2.46 5.28
CA SER A 145 -6.55 -3.88 5.44
C SER A 145 -7.27 -4.72 4.41
N TYR A 146 -6.70 -5.89 4.11
CA TYR A 146 -7.22 -6.86 3.13
C TYR A 146 -7.16 -6.41 1.67
N GLU A 147 -6.27 -5.50 1.31
CA GLU A 147 -6.05 -5.13 -0.09
C GLU A 147 -5.64 -6.36 -0.89
N GLU A 148 -4.63 -7.08 -0.43
CA GLU A 148 -4.03 -8.28 -1.02
C GLU A 148 -5.01 -9.46 -1.21
N THR A 149 -6.19 -9.34 -0.66
CA THR A 149 -7.19 -10.39 -0.75
C THR A 149 -8.51 -9.95 -1.34
N ARG A 150 -9.09 -8.83 -0.97
CA ARG A 150 -10.41 -8.39 -1.47
C ARG A 150 -10.70 -6.89 -1.32
N GLY A 151 -9.85 -6.10 -0.69
CA GLY A 151 -10.02 -4.66 -0.51
C GLY A 151 -11.16 -4.26 0.46
N VAL A 152 -11.56 -5.13 1.39
CA VAL A 152 -12.69 -4.85 2.30
C VAL A 152 -12.43 -3.63 3.18
N GLY A 153 -11.18 -3.43 3.62
CA GLY A 153 -10.81 -2.28 4.45
C GLY A 153 -11.00 -0.96 3.74
N ALA A 154 -10.58 -0.87 2.47
CA ALA A 154 -10.76 0.34 1.68
C ALA A 154 -12.24 0.64 1.41
N LEU A 155 -13.03 -0.39 1.14
CA LEU A 155 -14.48 -0.26 0.95
C LEU A 155 -15.16 0.33 2.20
N LEU A 156 -14.82 -0.16 3.40
CA LEU A 156 -15.37 0.36 4.65
C LEU A 156 -14.94 1.80 4.92
N CYS A 157 -13.65 2.12 4.70
CA CYS A 157 -13.13 3.47 4.85
C CYS A 157 -13.79 4.45 3.87
N ALA A 158 -13.96 4.05 2.60
CA ALA A 158 -14.61 4.89 1.59
C ALA A 158 -16.05 5.25 1.97
N ARG A 159 -16.84 4.26 2.39
CA ARG A 159 -18.21 4.51 2.86
C ARG A 159 -18.24 5.44 4.06
N ARG A 160 -17.38 5.18 5.04
CA ARG A 160 -17.30 6.01 6.25
C ARG A 160 -16.95 7.46 5.91
N LEU A 161 -15.93 7.69 5.07
CA LEU A 161 -15.54 9.02 4.62
C LEU A 161 -16.67 9.76 3.90
N ALA A 162 -17.37 9.08 2.99
CA ALA A 162 -18.46 9.68 2.25
C ALA A 162 -19.67 10.04 3.14
N GLU A 163 -20.04 9.12 4.05
CA GLU A 163 -21.22 9.27 4.89
C GLU A 163 -21.04 10.32 6.00
N THR A 164 -19.84 10.40 6.60
CA THR A 164 -19.61 11.29 7.74
C THR A 164 -18.89 12.58 7.40
N ASP A 165 -17.99 12.54 6.42
CA ASP A 165 -17.12 13.67 6.11
C ASP A 165 -17.44 14.30 4.74
N GLY A 166 -18.28 13.63 3.94
CA GLY A 166 -18.60 14.07 2.57
C GLY A 166 -17.42 13.93 1.60
N ILE A 167 -16.37 13.18 1.97
CA ILE A 167 -15.17 12.98 1.15
C ILE A 167 -15.44 11.89 0.12
N THR A 168 -15.32 12.25 -1.16
CA THR A 168 -15.52 11.33 -2.30
C THR A 168 -14.40 11.40 -3.33
N GLN A 169 -13.23 11.93 -2.96
CA GLN A 169 -12.04 11.92 -3.81
C GLN A 169 -10.82 11.40 -3.06
N ALA A 170 -9.98 10.63 -3.74
CA ALA A 170 -8.84 9.97 -3.14
C ALA A 170 -7.61 9.88 -4.05
N LEU A 171 -6.47 9.73 -3.40
CA LEU A 171 -5.23 9.24 -4.00
C LEU A 171 -4.92 7.87 -3.37
N VAL A 172 -4.55 6.89 -4.18
CA VAL A 172 -4.11 5.57 -3.69
C VAL A 172 -2.59 5.55 -3.71
N ALA A 173 -2.00 5.50 -2.53
CA ALA A 173 -0.55 5.50 -2.32
C ALA A 173 -0.05 4.06 -2.18
N ASP A 174 0.58 3.53 -3.23
CA ASP A 174 1.01 2.14 -3.31
C ASP A 174 2.28 1.97 -4.14
N LEU A 175 2.71 0.76 -4.43
CA LEU A 175 3.80 0.45 -5.34
C LEU A 175 3.29 -0.12 -6.66
N THR A 176 4.05 0.08 -7.72
CA THR A 176 3.74 -0.50 -9.02
C THR A 176 4.94 -1.21 -9.63
N TRP A 177 4.69 -2.05 -10.60
CA TRP A 177 5.73 -2.87 -11.21
C TRP A 177 6.68 -2.06 -12.08
N HIS A 178 7.98 -2.29 -11.90
CA HIS A 178 8.97 -1.88 -12.88
C HIS A 178 8.73 -2.58 -14.21
N THR A 179 8.56 -1.79 -15.27
CA THR A 179 8.37 -2.27 -16.66
C THR A 179 9.31 -1.53 -17.61
N LYS A 180 9.28 -1.84 -18.87
CA LYS A 180 10.02 -1.06 -19.89
C LYS A 180 9.51 0.39 -20.00
N HIS A 181 8.27 0.67 -19.58
CA HIS A 181 7.64 1.99 -19.69
C HIS A 181 7.59 2.76 -18.35
N VAL A 182 7.59 2.05 -17.23
CA VAL A 182 7.62 2.62 -15.87
C VAL A 182 8.87 2.06 -15.18
N GLN A 183 9.85 2.90 -14.92
CA GLN A 183 11.19 2.48 -14.50
C GLN A 183 11.56 3.04 -13.13
N CYS A 184 12.17 2.20 -12.28
CA CYS A 184 12.76 2.65 -11.02
C CYS A 184 13.85 3.71 -11.25
N GLY A 185 13.90 4.74 -10.40
CA GLY A 185 14.84 5.87 -10.50
C GLY A 185 14.43 6.93 -11.53
N ARG A 186 13.25 6.80 -12.14
CA ARG A 186 12.71 7.75 -13.12
C ARG A 186 11.54 8.58 -12.62
N GLY A 187 11.23 8.48 -11.34
CA GLY A 187 10.13 9.19 -10.70
C GLY A 187 8.90 8.31 -10.50
N VAL A 188 7.91 8.90 -9.90
CA VAL A 188 6.66 8.27 -9.43
C VAL A 188 5.76 7.89 -10.60
N ALA A 189 5.03 6.79 -10.51
CA ALA A 189 3.96 6.47 -11.45
C ALA A 189 2.67 7.17 -11.03
N VAL A 190 2.02 7.85 -11.98
CA VAL A 190 0.61 8.26 -11.90
C VAL A 190 -0.15 7.38 -12.88
N SER A 191 -1.01 6.51 -12.36
CA SER A 191 -1.66 5.49 -13.18
C SER A 191 -2.89 6.05 -13.89
N LEU A 192 -2.86 5.96 -15.22
CA LEU A 192 -4.00 6.29 -16.08
C LEU A 192 -5.07 5.20 -16.01
N ARG A 193 -4.65 3.99 -15.70
CA ARG A 193 -5.48 2.84 -15.35
C ARG A 193 -4.66 1.74 -14.68
N ASP A 194 -5.28 1.03 -13.75
CA ASP A 194 -4.85 -0.29 -13.28
C ASP A 194 -5.89 -1.36 -13.72
N SER A 195 -6.30 -2.28 -12.86
CA SER A 195 -7.43 -3.19 -13.15
C SER A 195 -8.77 -2.46 -13.35
N CYS A 196 -8.88 -1.22 -12.89
CA CYS A 196 -10.03 -0.32 -12.98
C CYS A 196 -9.67 0.99 -13.69
N LEU A 197 -10.66 1.81 -13.98
CA LEU A 197 -10.49 3.08 -14.66
C LEU A 197 -10.87 4.24 -13.74
N PRO A 198 -9.92 5.11 -13.37
CA PRO A 198 -10.27 6.37 -12.72
C PRO A 198 -11.14 7.22 -13.64
N ARG A 199 -12.01 8.05 -13.06
CA ARG A 199 -12.81 8.97 -13.88
C ARG A 199 -11.92 9.98 -14.57
N GLN A 200 -12.07 10.13 -15.86
CA GLN A 200 -11.19 10.94 -16.71
C GLN A 200 -11.04 12.38 -16.19
N ARG A 201 -12.13 13.03 -15.81
CA ARG A 201 -12.09 14.40 -15.28
C ARG A 201 -11.21 14.55 -14.03
N TYR A 202 -11.26 13.57 -13.13
CA TYR A 202 -10.43 13.59 -11.93
C TYR A 202 -8.97 13.27 -12.25
N LEU A 203 -8.74 12.32 -13.13
CA LEU A 203 -7.41 12.00 -13.63
C LEU A 203 -6.76 13.22 -14.29
N ASP A 204 -7.46 13.93 -15.16
CA ASP A 204 -6.94 15.13 -15.83
C ASP A 204 -6.54 16.22 -14.82
N ARG A 205 -7.35 16.41 -13.76
CA ARG A 205 -7.03 17.34 -12.67
C ARG A 205 -5.78 16.91 -11.91
N VAL A 206 -5.66 15.63 -11.56
CA VAL A 206 -4.47 15.10 -10.87
C VAL A 206 -3.22 15.24 -11.74
N LEU A 207 -3.31 14.94 -13.05
CA LEU A 207 -2.18 15.10 -13.97
C LEU A 207 -1.75 16.56 -14.10
N ALA A 208 -2.70 17.49 -14.23
CA ALA A 208 -2.39 18.92 -14.28
C ALA A 208 -1.66 19.41 -13.02
N LEU A 209 -2.08 18.95 -11.84
CA LEU A 209 -1.38 19.22 -10.59
C LEU A 209 0.01 18.55 -10.55
N ALA A 210 0.14 17.31 -11.02
CA ALA A 210 1.42 16.62 -11.07
C ALA A 210 2.43 17.36 -11.95
N GLU A 211 2.01 17.91 -13.09
CA GLU A 211 2.86 18.71 -13.99
C GLU A 211 3.43 19.98 -13.32
N THR A 212 2.70 20.57 -12.38
CA THR A 212 3.14 21.76 -11.64
C THR A 212 3.96 21.44 -10.39
N SER A 213 4.07 20.18 -10.01
CA SER A 213 4.73 19.76 -8.76
C SER A 213 6.25 19.92 -8.76
N GLY A 214 6.87 19.99 -9.93
CA GLY A 214 8.33 19.93 -10.09
C GLY A 214 8.93 18.53 -9.79
N GLN A 215 8.12 17.54 -9.46
CA GLN A 215 8.57 16.18 -9.21
C GLN A 215 8.57 15.35 -10.50
N PRO A 216 9.63 14.57 -10.78
CA PRO A 216 9.60 13.62 -11.89
C PRO A 216 8.49 12.60 -11.71
N PHE A 217 7.66 12.40 -12.70
CA PHE A 217 6.65 11.35 -12.71
C PHE A 217 6.50 10.69 -14.07
N GLN A 218 5.95 9.49 -14.07
CA GLN A 218 5.74 8.65 -15.24
C GLN A 218 4.24 8.35 -15.36
N ARG A 219 3.69 8.39 -16.56
CA ARG A 219 2.31 8.00 -16.82
C ARG A 219 2.26 6.49 -17.02
N GLU A 220 1.49 5.81 -16.18
CA GLU A 220 1.37 4.36 -16.22
C GLU A 220 0.07 3.92 -16.91
N ILE A 221 0.16 2.83 -17.62
CA ILE A 221 -0.98 2.06 -18.11
C ILE A 221 -0.72 0.61 -17.73
N ALA A 222 -1.31 0.19 -16.62
CA ALA A 222 -1.20 -1.19 -16.16
C ALA A 222 -2.24 -2.08 -16.89
N GLY A 223 -1.76 -3.21 -17.39
CA GLY A 223 -2.62 -4.19 -18.05
C GLY A 223 -3.23 -5.22 -17.10
N SER A 224 -2.66 -5.32 -15.91
CA SER A 224 -3.06 -6.25 -14.83
C SER A 224 -2.61 -5.68 -13.49
N GLY A 225 -3.04 -6.31 -12.42
CA GLY A 225 -2.83 -5.80 -11.08
C GLY A 225 -3.99 -4.91 -10.64
N GLY A 226 -4.05 -4.59 -9.38
CA GLY A 226 -5.08 -3.76 -8.79
C GLY A 226 -4.52 -3.01 -7.61
N SER A 227 -5.35 -2.21 -7.01
CA SER A 227 -5.07 -1.43 -5.82
C SER A 227 -6.36 -1.22 -5.04
N ASP A 228 -6.30 -0.52 -3.94
CA ASP A 228 -7.49 -0.06 -3.22
C ASP A 228 -8.48 0.71 -4.12
N GLY A 229 -8.04 1.25 -5.27
CA GLY A 229 -8.91 1.85 -6.29
C GLY A 229 -10.06 0.95 -6.73
N ALA A 230 -9.78 -0.34 -6.92
CA ALA A 230 -10.82 -1.33 -7.25
C ALA A 230 -11.86 -1.50 -6.13
N ALA A 231 -11.49 -1.31 -4.87
CA ALA A 231 -12.43 -1.33 -3.74
C ALA A 231 -13.24 -0.04 -3.67
N LEU A 232 -12.63 1.10 -4.00
CA LEU A 232 -13.33 2.39 -4.09
C LEU A 232 -14.45 2.34 -5.13
N ASP A 233 -14.20 1.78 -6.31
CA ASP A 233 -15.22 1.59 -7.36
C ASP A 233 -16.38 0.71 -6.89
N ARG A 234 -16.10 -0.31 -6.08
CA ARG A 234 -17.11 -1.22 -5.53
C ARG A 234 -17.78 -0.75 -4.24
N SER A 235 -17.38 0.41 -3.71
CA SER A 235 -17.89 0.90 -2.42
C SER A 235 -19.39 1.21 -2.42
N GLY A 236 -19.98 1.43 -3.58
CA GLY A 236 -21.35 1.94 -3.72
C GLY A 236 -21.44 3.46 -3.54
N VAL A 237 -20.31 4.12 -3.36
CA VAL A 237 -20.18 5.59 -3.32
C VAL A 237 -19.45 6.03 -4.59
N PRO A 238 -19.86 7.15 -5.22
CA PRO A 238 -19.20 7.68 -6.42
C PRO A 238 -17.84 8.31 -6.06
N PHE A 239 -16.88 7.48 -5.66
CA PHE A 239 -15.54 7.92 -5.29
C PHE A 239 -14.68 8.20 -6.53
N ASP A 240 -14.06 9.37 -6.60
CA ASP A 240 -13.00 9.68 -7.56
C ASP A 240 -11.66 9.23 -6.97
N TRP A 241 -10.83 8.54 -7.74
CA TRP A 241 -9.53 8.08 -7.27
C TRP A 241 -8.50 8.07 -8.39
N VAL A 242 -7.21 8.23 -8.02
CA VAL A 242 -6.07 8.01 -8.89
C VAL A 242 -4.96 7.34 -8.08
N PHE A 243 -4.32 6.33 -8.67
CA PHE A 243 -3.15 5.67 -8.12
C PHE A 243 -1.90 6.53 -8.32
N VAL A 244 -1.09 6.67 -7.26
CA VAL A 244 0.19 7.38 -7.24
C VAL A 244 1.19 6.55 -6.48
N GLY A 245 2.15 5.94 -7.16
CA GLY A 245 3.03 4.97 -6.54
C GLY A 245 4.46 4.95 -7.06
N ALA A 246 5.40 4.48 -6.24
CA ALA A 246 6.77 4.28 -6.67
C ALA A 246 6.91 2.96 -7.44
N PRO A 247 7.70 2.92 -8.53
CA PRO A 247 7.99 1.67 -9.22
C PRO A 247 8.88 0.75 -8.37
N GLU A 248 8.56 -0.55 -8.40
CA GLU A 248 9.32 -1.58 -7.69
C GLU A 248 9.73 -2.75 -8.59
N LYS A 249 10.78 -3.45 -8.19
CA LYS A 249 11.21 -4.71 -8.77
C LYS A 249 10.98 -5.84 -7.79
N GLY A 250 10.46 -6.95 -8.27
CA GLY A 250 10.26 -8.14 -7.46
C GLY A 250 9.11 -8.03 -6.47
N ALA A 251 8.00 -7.42 -6.90
CA ALA A 251 6.74 -7.37 -6.15
C ALA A 251 6.38 -8.73 -5.54
N HIS A 252 5.91 -8.73 -4.30
CA HIS A 252 5.48 -9.92 -3.56
C HIS A 252 6.57 -10.96 -3.28
N THR A 253 7.86 -10.61 -3.44
CA THR A 253 8.97 -11.51 -3.13
C THR A 253 9.61 -11.22 -1.77
N ALA A 254 10.55 -12.07 -1.36
CA ALA A 254 11.38 -11.81 -0.18
C ALA A 254 12.33 -10.61 -0.34
N ARG A 255 12.46 -10.04 -1.54
CA ARG A 255 13.36 -8.93 -1.88
C ARG A 255 12.75 -8.00 -2.93
N GLU A 256 11.70 -7.32 -2.54
CA GLU A 256 11.19 -6.16 -3.26
C GLU A 256 12.23 -5.04 -3.23
N ARG A 257 12.35 -4.28 -4.32
CA ARG A 257 13.33 -3.20 -4.43
C ARG A 257 12.69 -1.94 -4.97
N VAL A 258 12.91 -0.83 -4.27
CA VAL A 258 12.42 0.50 -4.65
C VAL A 258 13.59 1.48 -4.62
N HIS A 259 13.63 2.39 -5.57
CA HIS A 259 14.64 3.45 -5.59
C HIS A 259 14.28 4.55 -4.58
N VAL A 260 15.27 4.98 -3.78
CA VAL A 260 15.06 5.98 -2.72
C VAL A 260 14.50 7.29 -3.26
N SER A 261 14.98 7.74 -4.44
CA SER A 261 14.47 8.98 -5.05
C SER A 261 12.99 8.88 -5.43
N ASP A 262 12.51 7.69 -5.84
CA ASP A 262 11.12 7.51 -6.20
C ASP A 262 10.23 7.53 -4.95
N LEU A 263 10.70 6.98 -3.83
CA LEU A 263 9.99 7.09 -2.53
C LEU A 263 9.90 8.55 -2.07
N GLN A 264 11.01 9.29 -2.16
CA GLN A 264 11.02 10.71 -1.84
C GLN A 264 10.11 11.51 -2.76
N GLY A 265 10.16 11.25 -4.07
CA GLY A 265 9.28 11.85 -5.06
C GLY A 265 7.82 11.53 -4.80
N MET A 266 7.51 10.30 -4.39
CA MET A 266 6.14 9.88 -4.03
C MET A 266 5.59 10.70 -2.86
N THR A 267 6.36 10.88 -1.79
CA THR A 267 5.92 11.72 -0.67
C THR A 267 5.70 13.17 -1.07
N ALA A 268 6.64 13.75 -1.82
CA ALA A 268 6.55 15.14 -2.27
C ALA A 268 5.37 15.35 -3.23
N LEU A 269 5.19 14.44 -4.18
CA LEU A 269 4.07 14.52 -5.13
C LEU A 269 2.72 14.38 -4.41
N LEU A 270 2.55 13.41 -3.51
CA LEU A 270 1.32 13.23 -2.76
C LEU A 270 0.97 14.47 -1.92
N VAL A 271 1.93 15.08 -1.24
CA VAL A 271 1.71 16.33 -0.49
C VAL A 271 1.26 17.46 -1.41
N HIS A 272 1.91 17.61 -2.58
CA HIS A 272 1.53 18.62 -3.57
C HIS A 272 0.09 18.39 -4.10
N LEU A 273 -0.23 17.15 -4.45
CA LEU A 273 -1.55 16.77 -4.95
C LEU A 273 -2.64 16.99 -3.91
N VAL A 274 -2.42 16.59 -2.65
CA VAL A 274 -3.39 16.79 -1.56
C VAL A 274 -3.68 18.28 -1.36
N ASN A 275 -2.65 19.12 -1.33
CA ASN A 275 -2.85 20.57 -1.19
C ASN A 275 -3.64 21.15 -2.36
N GLY A 276 -3.28 20.84 -3.61
CA GLY A 276 -3.98 21.34 -4.80
C GLY A 276 -5.39 20.77 -4.98
N LEU A 277 -5.67 19.57 -4.47
CA LEU A 277 -7.01 18.98 -4.46
C LEU A 277 -7.90 19.54 -3.34
N THR A 278 -7.31 20.04 -2.27
CA THR A 278 -8.03 20.66 -1.14
C THR A 278 -8.42 22.09 -1.45
N GLU A 279 -7.61 22.81 -2.26
CA GLU A 279 -7.98 24.13 -2.75
C GLU A 279 -9.19 23.99 -3.68
N LYS A 280 -10.27 24.71 -3.36
CA LYS A 280 -11.45 24.73 -4.23
C LYS A 280 -11.03 25.33 -5.57
N GLY A 281 -11.02 24.52 -6.62
CA GLY A 281 -11.03 25.06 -7.96
C GLY A 281 -12.32 25.88 -8.14
N ASP A 282 -12.12 27.11 -8.53
CA ASP A 282 -13.21 28.02 -8.91
C ASP A 282 -14.11 27.43 -10.00
#